data_de33eba207d7edc9a6ea2f5295887d29
#
_entry.id   de33eba207d7edc9a6ea2f5295887d29
#
_cell.length_a   1.000
_cell.length_b   1.000
_cell.length_c   1.000
_cell.angle_alpha   90.00
_cell.angle_beta   90.00
_cell.angle_gamma   90.00
#
_symmetry.space_group_name_H-M   'P 1'
#
loop_
_entity.id
_entity.type
_entity.pdbx_description
1 polymer ?
#
loop_
_entity_poly.entity_id
_entity_poly.type
_entity_poly.pdbx_seq_one_letter_code
_entity_poly.pdbx_strand_id
1 'polypeptide(L)'
;MGASPSTAQLAVDPAWLPVIFCGVPILKDAAAGLFTRFDIKADVLVSIALIAAVLAGEIFAAGEVAFIMRLGSLLEELAVGKARAGIEKLVKLSPVTGRVLRSGGTDIVPADELRKGDILRVLPGETIPADGVIISGESSVNQSVMTGESMPVDKGPGDTVTSGTLNMFGTFDMRATGVGAESAIQRMIRLVQSADAGKARIVRLADRWATWIVAAALACAALTWAVTGEIIRAVTVLVVFCPCALVLATPTAIMAAIGNASRHGFLVREGDALERLASVRRVALDKTGTLTEGIPEVVAVRSFARDISDLELYRLAASAESRSEHPLGKAVLRCATVMLPDLAERPLAAPLDFRMIPGRGVAARIGKHSVLVGNARLFSSEQAVRRNDARLSETVRSLEEEGCTVILIAVDGEECGFIALSDTLRANVRQSVAKLNEVGVNPVLMTGDNMHAALRMGKEAGIAEVHASVMPEDKLALIEWFQHTGEHVCMVGDGVNDAPALKKAAVGIAMGGVGSGIAMDAADIVLVNDEIRFLPFLLRLSRHMMHVIRLNLAFSLLLNFAAVLLAVRGTLGPAAGALIHNAGSVAVILNSALLLFWMPRKHAASERDRGEPPFA
;
A
#
# COMPACT_ATOMS: atom_id res chain seq x y z
N MET A 1 -63.66 3.96 59.49
CA MET A 1 -64.08 4.00 58.06
C MET A 1 -63.16 4.92 57.36
N GLY A 2 -62.36 4.42 56.43
CA GLY A 2 -61.40 5.16 55.68
C GLY A 2 -60.54 4.18 54.89
N ALA A 3 -61.12 3.55 53.83
CA ALA A 3 -60.38 2.71 52.91
C ALA A 3 -59.49 3.58 52.06
N SER A 4 -58.19 3.40 52.15
CA SER A 4 -57.20 3.92 51.17
C SER A 4 -57.41 3.24 49.84
N PRO A 5 -57.38 3.98 48.70
CA PRO A 5 -57.43 3.34 47.39
C PRO A 5 -56.13 2.57 47.16
N SER A 6 -56.27 1.27 46.93
CA SER A 6 -55.22 0.39 46.46
C SER A 6 -54.62 0.94 45.15
N THR A 7 -53.38 1.33 45.21
CA THR A 7 -52.58 1.50 44.00
C THR A 7 -52.60 0.18 43.20
N ALA A 8 -53.22 0.21 42.02
CA ALA A 8 -53.13 -0.89 41.08
C ALA A 8 -51.66 -1.20 40.80
N GLN A 9 -51.17 -2.31 41.32
CA GLN A 9 -49.88 -2.87 40.94
C GLN A 9 -49.93 -3.14 39.41
N LEU A 10 -49.11 -2.43 38.67
CA LEU A 10 -48.84 -2.80 37.30
C LEU A 10 -48.42 -4.28 37.28
N ALA A 11 -49.21 -5.11 36.62
CA ALA A 11 -49.05 -6.58 36.61
C ALA A 11 -47.75 -7.07 35.92
N VAL A 12 -46.91 -6.16 35.48
CA VAL A 12 -45.65 -6.49 34.80
C VAL A 12 -44.52 -5.65 35.44
N ASP A 13 -43.49 -6.34 35.91
CA ASP A 13 -42.26 -5.70 36.41
C ASP A 13 -41.62 -4.89 35.28
N PRO A 14 -41.33 -3.59 35.47
CA PRO A 14 -40.67 -2.74 34.48
C PRO A 14 -39.35 -3.31 33.94
N ALA A 15 -38.67 -4.17 34.70
CA ALA A 15 -37.44 -4.85 34.31
C ALA A 15 -37.62 -5.81 33.09
N TRP A 16 -38.85 -6.21 32.76
CA TRP A 16 -39.11 -6.95 31.53
C TRP A 16 -38.89 -6.15 30.25
N LEU A 17 -39.01 -4.83 30.29
CA LEU A 17 -38.77 -3.98 29.12
C LEU A 17 -37.35 -4.17 28.55
N PRO A 18 -36.25 -3.98 29.31
CA PRO A 18 -34.92 -4.22 28.80
C PRO A 18 -34.66 -5.70 28.46
N VAL A 19 -35.26 -6.68 29.15
CA VAL A 19 -35.13 -8.10 28.79
C VAL A 19 -35.73 -8.35 27.40
N ILE A 20 -36.90 -7.78 27.10
CA ILE A 20 -37.54 -7.97 25.79
C ILE A 20 -36.83 -7.18 24.69
N PHE A 21 -36.62 -5.87 24.88
CA PHE A 21 -36.08 -5.02 23.82
C PHE A 21 -34.58 -5.23 23.54
N CYS A 22 -33.78 -5.57 24.55
CA CYS A 22 -32.37 -5.81 24.45
C CYS A 22 -31.99 -7.29 24.44
N GLY A 23 -32.67 -8.12 25.26
CA GLY A 23 -32.37 -9.54 25.42
C GLY A 23 -32.83 -10.38 24.22
N VAL A 24 -34.04 -10.14 23.66
CA VAL A 24 -34.55 -10.91 22.50
C VAL A 24 -33.63 -10.79 21.29
N PRO A 25 -33.12 -9.61 20.88
CA PRO A 25 -32.13 -9.53 19.81
C PRO A 25 -30.88 -10.36 20.09
N ILE A 26 -30.32 -10.31 21.31
CA ILE A 26 -29.14 -11.11 21.70
C ILE A 26 -29.42 -12.60 21.55
N LEU A 27 -30.58 -13.07 22.03
CA LEU A 27 -31.01 -14.47 21.89
C LEU A 27 -31.17 -14.88 20.42
N LYS A 28 -31.74 -14.01 19.59
CA LYS A 28 -31.90 -14.24 18.16
C LYS A 28 -30.55 -14.35 17.45
N ASP A 29 -29.61 -13.46 17.73
CA ASP A 29 -28.28 -13.45 17.14
C ASP A 29 -27.48 -14.68 17.57
N ALA A 30 -27.58 -15.08 18.84
CA ALA A 30 -26.97 -16.31 19.37
C ALA A 30 -27.55 -17.56 18.70
N ALA A 31 -28.89 -17.64 18.57
CA ALA A 31 -29.56 -18.75 17.89
C ALA A 31 -29.18 -18.83 16.41
N ALA A 32 -29.18 -17.71 15.70
CA ALA A 32 -28.74 -17.64 14.30
C ALA A 32 -27.28 -18.10 14.15
N GLY A 33 -26.37 -17.64 15.04
CA GLY A 33 -24.98 -18.08 15.05
C GLY A 33 -24.81 -19.58 15.27
N LEU A 34 -25.53 -20.12 16.24
CA LEU A 34 -25.46 -21.53 16.62
C LEU A 34 -26.04 -22.47 15.54
N PHE A 35 -27.22 -22.12 15.00
CA PHE A 35 -27.94 -23.05 14.06
C PHE A 35 -27.54 -22.87 12.60
N THR A 36 -27.09 -21.68 12.16
CA THR A 36 -26.74 -21.43 10.77
C THR A 36 -25.26 -21.56 10.46
N ARG A 37 -24.39 -21.24 11.43
CA ARG A 37 -22.93 -21.18 11.23
C ARG A 37 -22.14 -22.14 12.12
N PHE A 38 -22.79 -22.84 13.06
CA PHE A 38 -22.14 -23.64 14.11
C PHE A 38 -21.06 -22.85 14.88
N ASP A 39 -21.28 -21.55 15.06
CA ASP A 39 -20.30 -20.60 15.62
C ASP A 39 -20.72 -20.29 17.07
N ILE A 40 -19.96 -20.85 18.01
CA ILE A 40 -20.21 -20.64 19.45
C ILE A 40 -19.45 -19.38 19.87
N LYS A 41 -20.14 -18.25 19.76
CA LYS A 41 -19.59 -16.91 20.14
C LYS A 41 -20.06 -16.45 21.52
N ALA A 42 -19.60 -15.27 21.91
CA ALA A 42 -19.94 -14.59 23.14
C ALA A 42 -21.45 -14.46 23.39
N ASP A 43 -22.24 -14.23 22.33
CA ASP A 43 -23.70 -14.09 22.38
C ASP A 43 -24.38 -15.32 22.98
N VAL A 44 -23.80 -16.52 22.78
CA VAL A 44 -24.29 -17.78 23.38
C VAL A 44 -24.12 -17.75 24.91
N LEU A 45 -22.98 -17.28 25.44
CA LEU A 45 -22.74 -17.16 26.89
C LEU A 45 -23.71 -16.16 27.54
N VAL A 46 -23.87 -15.00 26.91
CA VAL A 46 -24.78 -13.96 27.38
C VAL A 46 -26.22 -14.46 27.33
N SER A 47 -26.60 -15.18 26.27
CA SER A 47 -27.94 -15.78 26.17
C SER A 47 -28.22 -16.81 27.25
N ILE A 48 -27.26 -17.69 27.55
CA ILE A 48 -27.38 -18.66 28.65
C ILE A 48 -27.47 -17.93 30.00
N ALA A 49 -26.65 -16.87 30.20
CA ALA A 49 -26.70 -16.06 31.43
C ALA A 49 -28.05 -15.37 31.61
N LEU A 50 -28.63 -14.77 30.55
CA LEU A 50 -29.94 -14.14 30.58
C LEU A 50 -31.05 -15.14 30.91
N ILE A 51 -31.06 -16.31 30.26
CA ILE A 51 -32.04 -17.38 30.53
C ILE A 51 -31.90 -17.85 31.97
N ALA A 52 -30.69 -18.10 32.46
CA ALA A 52 -30.43 -18.54 33.82
C ALA A 52 -30.89 -17.49 34.88
N ALA A 53 -30.64 -16.20 34.62
CA ALA A 53 -31.09 -15.13 35.52
C ALA A 53 -32.62 -15.01 35.56
N VAL A 54 -33.31 -15.12 34.40
CA VAL A 54 -34.78 -15.11 34.34
C VAL A 54 -35.36 -16.33 35.07
N LEU A 55 -34.80 -17.53 34.87
CA LEU A 55 -35.25 -18.76 35.58
C LEU A 55 -34.99 -18.70 37.10
N ALA A 56 -33.98 -17.98 37.51
CA ALA A 56 -33.69 -17.74 38.92
C ALA A 56 -34.62 -16.69 39.57
N GLY A 57 -35.50 -16.04 38.80
CA GLY A 57 -36.36 -14.95 39.27
C GLY A 57 -35.67 -13.60 39.36
N GLU A 58 -34.42 -13.48 38.93
CA GLU A 58 -33.60 -12.26 38.94
C GLU A 58 -33.82 -11.41 37.67
N ILE A 59 -35.09 -11.01 37.45
CA ILE A 59 -35.52 -10.32 36.22
C ILE A 59 -34.82 -8.99 36.05
N PHE A 60 -34.63 -8.25 37.18
CA PHE A 60 -33.93 -6.97 37.15
C PHE A 60 -32.47 -7.14 36.68
N ALA A 61 -31.75 -8.12 37.24
CA ALA A 61 -30.36 -8.41 36.84
C ALA A 61 -30.28 -8.83 35.37
N ALA A 62 -31.22 -9.64 34.86
CA ALA A 62 -31.30 -10.02 33.45
C ALA A 62 -31.50 -8.79 32.54
N GLY A 63 -32.44 -7.90 32.91
CA GLY A 63 -32.71 -6.67 32.15
C GLY A 63 -31.53 -5.72 32.13
N GLU A 64 -30.87 -5.52 33.27
CA GLU A 64 -29.69 -4.69 33.39
C GLU A 64 -28.51 -5.20 32.56
N VAL A 65 -28.21 -6.51 32.62
CA VAL A 65 -27.18 -7.15 31.81
C VAL A 65 -27.52 -7.03 30.32
N ALA A 66 -28.76 -7.32 29.91
CA ALA A 66 -29.18 -7.21 28.52
C ALA A 66 -29.02 -5.77 27.99
N PHE A 67 -29.40 -4.78 28.75
CA PHE A 67 -29.24 -3.36 28.37
C PHE A 67 -27.77 -2.96 28.25
N ILE A 68 -26.94 -3.28 29.25
CA ILE A 68 -25.52 -2.93 29.27
C ILE A 68 -24.79 -3.62 28.11
N MET A 69 -25.08 -4.89 27.84
CA MET A 69 -24.47 -5.62 26.71
C MET A 69 -24.88 -5.03 25.37
N ARG A 70 -26.16 -4.67 25.19
CA ARG A 70 -26.62 -4.03 23.94
C ARG A 70 -26.00 -2.64 23.74
N LEU A 71 -25.89 -1.85 24.81
CA LEU A 71 -25.20 -0.57 24.77
C LEU A 71 -23.72 -0.74 24.42
N GLY A 72 -23.07 -1.76 24.97
CA GLY A 72 -21.70 -2.13 24.63
C GLY A 72 -21.53 -2.44 23.16
N SER A 73 -22.39 -3.31 22.60
CA SER A 73 -22.38 -3.66 21.16
C SER A 73 -22.57 -2.44 20.27
N LEU A 74 -23.47 -1.51 20.65
CA LEU A 74 -23.68 -0.27 19.88
C LEU A 74 -22.43 0.63 19.89
N LEU A 75 -21.82 0.81 21.07
CA LEU A 75 -20.58 1.60 21.18
C LEU A 75 -19.44 0.98 20.38
N GLU A 76 -19.37 -0.34 20.34
CA GLU A 76 -18.42 -1.11 19.57
C GLU A 76 -18.63 -0.92 18.05
N GLU A 77 -19.87 -1.07 17.55
CA GLU A 77 -20.22 -0.82 16.15
C GLU A 77 -19.84 0.60 15.72
N LEU A 78 -20.14 1.60 16.57
CA LEU A 78 -19.77 2.99 16.31
C LEU A 78 -18.26 3.21 16.26
N ALA A 79 -17.51 2.57 17.16
CA ALA A 79 -16.06 2.71 17.23
C ALA A 79 -15.37 2.02 16.04
N VAL A 80 -15.82 0.81 15.67
CA VAL A 80 -15.35 0.08 14.46
C VAL A 80 -15.73 0.84 13.20
N GLY A 81 -16.95 1.38 13.11
CA GLY A 81 -17.41 2.22 12.01
C GLY A 81 -16.50 3.45 11.81
N LYS A 82 -16.12 4.13 12.91
CA LYS A 82 -15.17 5.26 12.83
C LYS A 82 -13.77 4.84 12.39
N ALA A 83 -13.29 3.69 12.81
CA ALA A 83 -12.00 3.16 12.34
C ALA A 83 -12.02 2.84 10.83
N ARG A 84 -13.18 2.37 10.30
CA ARG A 84 -13.38 2.12 8.87
C ARG A 84 -13.66 3.39 8.05
N ALA A 85 -14.12 4.47 8.64
CA ALA A 85 -14.49 5.71 7.93
C ALA A 85 -13.30 6.36 7.18
N GLY A 86 -12.05 6.09 7.58
CA GLY A 86 -10.86 6.47 6.82
C GLY A 86 -10.81 5.84 5.42
N ILE A 87 -11.30 4.62 5.30
CA ILE A 87 -11.40 3.86 4.04
C ILE A 87 -12.57 4.38 3.19
N GLU A 88 -13.72 4.70 3.82
CA GLU A 88 -14.89 5.24 3.11
C GLU A 88 -14.64 6.61 2.49
N LYS A 89 -13.74 7.42 3.06
CA LYS A 89 -13.35 8.70 2.45
C LYS A 89 -12.72 8.52 1.07
N LEU A 90 -11.93 7.46 0.85
CA LEU A 90 -11.35 7.15 -0.46
C LEU A 90 -12.44 6.81 -1.50
N VAL A 91 -13.49 6.09 -1.10
CA VAL A 91 -14.62 5.75 -1.98
C VAL A 91 -15.38 7.01 -2.42
N LYS A 92 -15.53 8.01 -1.52
CA LYS A 92 -16.20 9.28 -1.83
C LYS A 92 -15.42 10.19 -2.78
N LEU A 93 -14.15 9.91 -3.03
CA LEU A 93 -13.30 10.65 -3.97
C LEU A 93 -13.42 10.12 -5.40
N SER A 94 -14.16 9.03 -5.61
CA SER A 94 -14.45 8.52 -6.95
C SER A 94 -15.24 9.55 -7.75
N PRO A 95 -14.74 9.97 -8.93
CA PRO A 95 -15.48 10.90 -9.80
C PRO A 95 -16.79 10.28 -10.24
N VAL A 96 -17.87 11.06 -10.17
CA VAL A 96 -19.22 10.60 -10.53
C VAL A 96 -19.49 10.82 -12.01
N THR A 97 -18.91 11.87 -12.60
CA THR A 97 -19.14 12.27 -14.00
C THR A 97 -17.84 12.65 -14.69
N GLY A 98 -17.82 12.54 -16.02
CA GLY A 98 -16.78 13.04 -16.89
C GLY A 98 -17.34 13.89 -18.02
N ARG A 99 -16.56 14.85 -18.50
CA ARG A 99 -16.95 15.80 -19.55
C ARG A 99 -16.29 15.40 -20.86
N VAL A 100 -17.05 14.73 -21.74
CA VAL A 100 -16.55 14.20 -23.03
C VAL A 100 -16.67 15.27 -24.12
N LEU A 101 -15.61 15.50 -24.88
CA LEU A 101 -15.60 16.36 -26.07
C LEU A 101 -16.10 15.58 -27.29
N ARG A 102 -17.17 16.04 -27.92
CA ARG A 102 -17.72 15.48 -29.17
C ARG A 102 -17.83 16.56 -30.24
N SER A 103 -18.04 16.14 -31.49
CA SER A 103 -18.10 17.03 -32.67
C SER A 103 -19.15 18.17 -32.60
N GLY A 104 -20.06 18.14 -31.62
CA GLY A 104 -21.12 19.18 -31.43
C GLY A 104 -21.06 19.91 -30.10
N GLY A 105 -20.06 19.66 -29.27
CA GLY A 105 -19.96 20.29 -27.94
C GLY A 105 -19.37 19.35 -26.86
N THR A 106 -19.69 19.66 -25.62
CA THR A 106 -19.24 18.92 -24.44
C THR A 106 -20.45 18.23 -23.80
N ASP A 107 -20.39 16.90 -23.67
CA ASP A 107 -21.41 16.12 -22.98
C ASP A 107 -20.91 15.70 -21.61
N ILE A 108 -21.73 15.86 -20.57
CA ILE A 108 -21.44 15.33 -19.24
C ILE A 108 -22.06 13.94 -19.15
N VAL A 109 -21.20 12.93 -18.97
CA VAL A 109 -21.62 11.53 -18.86
C VAL A 109 -21.19 10.96 -17.52
N PRO A 110 -21.88 9.94 -16.99
CA PRO A 110 -21.42 9.19 -15.84
C PRO A 110 -20.02 8.61 -16.07
N ALA A 111 -19.17 8.59 -15.02
CA ALA A 111 -17.78 8.14 -15.15
C ALA A 111 -17.65 6.65 -15.53
N ASP A 112 -18.68 5.84 -15.25
CA ASP A 112 -18.77 4.42 -15.62
C ASP A 112 -19.14 4.19 -17.09
N GLU A 113 -19.66 5.21 -17.78
CA GLU A 113 -19.96 5.16 -19.23
C GLU A 113 -18.80 5.63 -20.12
N LEU A 114 -17.72 6.17 -19.52
CA LEU A 114 -16.53 6.60 -20.24
C LEU A 114 -15.84 5.41 -20.94
N ARG A 115 -15.29 5.67 -22.13
CA ARG A 115 -14.59 4.67 -22.93
C ARG A 115 -13.12 5.04 -23.12
N LYS A 116 -12.28 4.03 -23.21
CA LYS A 116 -10.87 4.21 -23.56
C LYS A 116 -10.74 4.88 -24.92
N GLY A 117 -9.99 5.98 -24.98
CA GLY A 117 -9.81 6.81 -26.16
C GLY A 117 -10.70 8.05 -26.21
N ASP A 118 -11.69 8.18 -25.30
CA ASP A 118 -12.50 9.39 -25.21
C ASP A 118 -11.61 10.61 -24.89
N ILE A 119 -11.95 11.74 -25.49
CA ILE A 119 -11.30 13.01 -25.16
C ILE A 119 -12.13 13.73 -24.13
N LEU A 120 -11.52 13.97 -22.97
CA LEU A 120 -12.15 14.53 -21.79
C LEU A 120 -11.61 15.92 -21.53
N ARG A 121 -12.49 16.89 -21.26
CA ARG A 121 -12.12 18.20 -20.75
C ARG A 121 -12.27 18.24 -19.24
N VAL A 122 -11.22 18.69 -18.55
CA VAL A 122 -11.21 18.82 -17.09
C VAL A 122 -11.03 20.28 -16.72
N LEU A 123 -12.01 20.82 -16.00
CA LEU A 123 -12.02 22.21 -15.56
C LEU A 123 -11.35 22.37 -14.19
N PRO A 124 -10.92 23.60 -13.81
CA PRO A 124 -10.42 23.87 -12.46
C PRO A 124 -11.44 23.49 -11.38
N GLY A 125 -10.97 22.82 -10.33
CA GLY A 125 -11.81 22.31 -9.24
C GLY A 125 -12.53 20.99 -9.54
N GLU A 126 -12.40 20.43 -10.74
CA GLU A 126 -12.96 19.13 -11.06
C GLU A 126 -11.99 17.98 -10.71
N THR A 127 -12.55 16.86 -10.24
CA THR A 127 -11.80 15.60 -10.07
C THR A 127 -11.62 14.95 -11.43
N ILE A 128 -10.42 14.50 -11.74
CA ILE A 128 -10.07 13.82 -13.00
C ILE A 128 -10.83 12.50 -13.08
N PRO A 129 -11.69 12.30 -14.12
CA PRO A 129 -12.64 11.19 -14.14
C PRO A 129 -12.07 9.84 -14.58
N ALA A 130 -10.92 9.84 -15.27
CA ALA A 130 -10.28 8.66 -15.83
C ALA A 130 -8.76 8.82 -15.81
N ASP A 131 -8.02 7.73 -15.90
CA ASP A 131 -6.58 7.81 -16.17
C ASP A 131 -6.37 8.22 -17.63
N GLY A 132 -5.38 9.06 -17.92
CA GLY A 132 -5.15 9.52 -19.29
C GLY A 132 -3.87 10.30 -19.50
N VAL A 133 -3.74 10.82 -20.71
CA VAL A 133 -2.62 11.67 -21.15
C VAL A 133 -3.17 13.01 -21.59
N ILE A 134 -2.60 14.11 -21.12
CA ILE A 134 -2.96 15.47 -21.55
C ILE A 134 -2.61 15.65 -23.03
N ILE A 135 -3.54 16.16 -23.81
CA ILE A 135 -3.37 16.45 -25.25
C ILE A 135 -3.14 17.94 -25.47
N SER A 136 -3.85 18.78 -24.68
CA SER A 136 -3.74 20.24 -24.78
C SER A 136 -4.08 20.91 -23.45
N GLY A 137 -3.50 22.07 -23.20
CA GLY A 137 -3.66 22.82 -21.96
C GLY A 137 -2.59 22.45 -20.93
N GLU A 138 -2.47 23.29 -19.90
CA GLU A 138 -1.55 23.12 -18.77
C GLU A 138 -2.31 23.35 -17.48
N SER A 139 -1.95 22.62 -16.43
CA SER A 139 -2.56 22.73 -15.11
C SER A 139 -1.64 22.26 -14.00
N SER A 140 -1.94 22.70 -12.78
CA SER A 140 -1.37 22.10 -11.57
C SER A 140 -2.41 21.11 -10.99
N VAL A 141 -2.01 19.86 -10.81
CA VAL A 141 -2.87 18.77 -10.33
C VAL A 141 -2.49 18.39 -8.90
N ASN A 142 -3.44 18.44 -7.99
CA ASN A 142 -3.26 17.93 -6.63
C ASN A 142 -3.45 16.41 -6.63
N GLN A 143 -2.36 15.71 -6.39
CA GLN A 143 -2.31 14.24 -6.36
C GLN A 143 -2.30 13.67 -4.94
N SER A 144 -2.54 14.49 -3.91
CA SER A 144 -2.44 14.09 -2.49
C SER A 144 -3.30 12.88 -2.12
N VAL A 145 -4.43 12.69 -2.80
CA VAL A 145 -5.30 11.51 -2.63
C VAL A 145 -4.60 10.22 -3.03
N MET A 146 -3.72 10.29 -4.02
CA MET A 146 -3.02 9.12 -4.58
C MET A 146 -1.61 9.00 -4.02
N THR A 147 -0.89 10.11 -3.88
CA THR A 147 0.53 10.11 -3.50
C THR A 147 0.78 10.48 -2.03
N GLY A 148 -0.22 11.06 -1.36
CA GLY A 148 -0.04 11.61 -0.01
C GLY A 148 0.70 12.96 0.02
N GLU A 149 1.18 13.48 -1.12
CA GLU A 149 1.88 14.76 -1.21
C GLU A 149 0.92 15.92 -1.41
N SER A 150 1.00 16.93 -0.54
CA SER A 150 0.08 18.08 -0.56
C SER A 150 0.41 19.11 -1.63
N MET A 151 1.64 19.12 -2.18
CA MET A 151 2.05 20.08 -3.21
C MET A 151 1.48 19.67 -4.57
N PRO A 152 0.73 20.55 -5.25
CA PRO A 152 0.29 20.31 -6.61
C PRO A 152 1.47 20.15 -7.57
N VAL A 153 1.33 19.28 -8.56
CA VAL A 153 2.33 19.02 -9.60
C VAL A 153 1.86 19.63 -10.91
N ASP A 154 2.72 20.42 -11.55
CA ASP A 154 2.44 21.01 -12.86
C ASP A 154 2.44 19.92 -13.94
N LYS A 155 1.41 19.94 -14.79
CA LYS A 155 1.14 18.97 -15.84
C LYS A 155 0.81 19.67 -17.15
N GLY A 156 1.42 19.23 -18.26
CA GLY A 156 1.24 19.75 -19.59
C GLY A 156 1.02 18.67 -20.65
N PRO A 157 0.95 19.04 -21.95
CA PRO A 157 0.74 18.11 -23.04
C PRO A 157 1.80 16.99 -23.06
N GLY A 158 1.35 15.73 -23.11
CA GLY A 158 2.18 14.55 -23.04
C GLY A 158 2.30 13.93 -21.65
N ASP A 159 1.94 14.66 -20.59
CA ASP A 159 1.99 14.15 -19.21
C ASP A 159 0.79 13.25 -18.91
N THR A 160 1.04 12.25 -18.05
CA THR A 160 0.00 11.38 -17.53
C THR A 160 -0.71 12.01 -16.35
N VAL A 161 -2.04 11.82 -16.29
CA VAL A 161 -2.91 12.20 -15.19
C VAL A 161 -3.72 11.00 -14.73
N THR A 162 -4.03 10.99 -13.44
CA THR A 162 -4.62 9.83 -12.75
C THR A 162 -6.02 10.17 -12.26
N SER A 163 -6.94 9.24 -12.44
CA SER A 163 -8.32 9.37 -11.94
C SER A 163 -8.37 9.56 -10.41
N GLY A 164 -9.31 10.39 -9.94
CA GLY A 164 -9.46 10.70 -8.52
C GLY A 164 -8.55 11.82 -8.00
N THR A 165 -7.62 12.35 -8.82
CA THR A 165 -6.82 13.53 -8.50
C THR A 165 -7.57 14.81 -8.86
N LEU A 166 -7.25 15.93 -8.20
CA LEU A 166 -7.98 17.20 -8.33
C LEU A 166 -7.23 18.17 -9.24
N ASN A 167 -7.91 18.66 -10.28
CA ASN A 167 -7.40 19.75 -11.10
C ASN A 167 -7.52 21.08 -10.35
N MET A 168 -6.40 21.74 -10.02
CA MET A 168 -6.38 22.95 -9.20
C MET A 168 -6.55 24.22 -10.03
N PHE A 169 -5.79 24.35 -11.11
CA PHE A 169 -5.73 25.54 -11.94
C PHE A 169 -5.76 25.12 -13.42
N GLY A 170 -6.12 26.05 -14.31
CA GLY A 170 -6.12 25.78 -15.73
C GLY A 170 -7.19 24.77 -16.19
N THR A 171 -7.38 24.71 -17.49
CA THR A 171 -8.25 23.72 -18.15
C THR A 171 -7.41 22.93 -19.11
N PHE A 172 -7.55 21.61 -19.11
CA PHE A 172 -6.85 20.77 -20.06
C PHE A 172 -7.78 19.74 -20.69
N ASP A 173 -7.42 19.32 -21.89
CA ASP A 173 -8.05 18.20 -22.58
C ASP A 173 -7.12 17.00 -22.50
N MET A 174 -7.66 15.84 -22.17
CA MET A 174 -6.93 14.59 -22.01
C MET A 174 -7.57 13.47 -22.82
N ARG A 175 -6.75 12.48 -23.23
CA ARG A 175 -7.24 11.24 -23.81
C ARG A 175 -7.28 10.16 -22.74
N ALA A 176 -8.45 9.57 -22.52
CA ALA A 176 -8.63 8.51 -21.53
C ALA A 176 -7.87 7.23 -21.94
N THR A 177 -7.07 6.70 -21.04
CA THR A 177 -6.30 5.46 -21.20
C THR A 177 -6.78 4.33 -20.29
N GLY A 178 -7.32 4.67 -19.09
CA GLY A 178 -7.90 3.74 -18.13
C GLY A 178 -9.23 4.27 -17.59
N VAL A 179 -10.32 3.54 -17.80
CA VAL A 179 -11.69 3.98 -17.49
C VAL A 179 -12.43 2.96 -16.61
N GLY A 180 -13.47 3.40 -15.89
CA GLY A 180 -14.31 2.54 -15.08
C GLY A 180 -13.50 1.67 -14.13
N ALA A 181 -13.72 0.36 -14.17
CA ALA A 181 -13.03 -0.60 -13.31
C ALA A 181 -11.50 -0.66 -13.49
N GLU A 182 -10.97 -0.21 -14.64
CA GLU A 182 -9.53 -0.18 -14.93
C GLU A 182 -8.86 1.13 -14.48
N SER A 183 -9.62 2.14 -14.05
CA SER A 183 -9.05 3.38 -13.55
C SER A 183 -8.31 3.20 -12.22
N ALA A 184 -7.28 4.00 -11.98
CA ALA A 184 -6.43 3.90 -10.78
C ALA A 184 -7.24 4.04 -9.50
N ILE A 185 -8.18 4.98 -9.43
CA ILE A 185 -9.04 5.15 -8.25
C ILE A 185 -9.93 3.92 -7.99
N GLN A 186 -10.49 3.28 -9.02
CA GLN A 186 -11.33 2.10 -8.86
C GLN A 186 -10.49 0.85 -8.50
N ARG A 187 -9.28 0.75 -9.01
CA ARG A 187 -8.32 -0.27 -8.57
C ARG A 187 -7.98 -0.07 -7.09
N MET A 188 -7.69 1.17 -6.67
CA MET A 188 -7.42 1.51 -5.27
C MET A 188 -8.60 1.14 -4.36
N ILE A 189 -9.83 1.54 -4.73
CA ILE A 189 -11.03 1.23 -3.96
C ILE A 189 -11.22 -0.28 -3.80
N ARG A 190 -11.07 -1.05 -4.88
CA ARG A 190 -11.18 -2.52 -4.83
C ARG A 190 -10.10 -3.15 -3.95
N LEU A 191 -8.84 -2.68 -4.04
CA LEU A 191 -7.74 -3.16 -3.19
C LEU A 191 -8.05 -2.92 -1.72
N VAL A 192 -8.53 -1.73 -1.38
CA VAL A 192 -8.90 -1.39 0.00
C VAL A 192 -10.12 -2.19 0.48
N GLN A 193 -11.13 -2.39 -0.36
CA GLN A 193 -12.31 -3.21 -0.04
C GLN A 193 -11.97 -4.70 0.10
N SER A 194 -10.99 -5.21 -0.65
CA SER A 194 -10.53 -6.59 -0.56
C SER A 194 -9.64 -6.86 0.65
N ALA A 195 -9.18 -5.81 1.35
CA ALA A 195 -8.38 -5.92 2.56
C ALA A 195 -9.22 -6.48 3.72
N ASP A 196 -9.37 -7.81 3.73
CA ASP A 196 -10.12 -8.53 4.76
C ASP A 196 -9.22 -8.84 5.96
N ALA A 197 -9.38 -8.05 7.04
CA ALA A 197 -8.66 -8.26 8.29
C ALA A 197 -8.93 -9.64 8.93
N GLY A 198 -10.06 -10.27 8.60
CA GLY A 198 -10.43 -11.59 9.12
C GLY A 198 -9.53 -12.74 8.63
N LYS A 199 -8.76 -12.55 7.56
CA LYS A 199 -7.82 -13.55 7.04
C LYS A 199 -6.51 -13.62 7.83
N ALA A 200 -6.18 -12.64 8.66
CA ALA A 200 -4.96 -12.62 9.45
C ALA A 200 -4.83 -13.87 10.35
N ARG A 201 -3.62 -14.42 10.44
CA ARG A 201 -3.34 -15.64 11.22
C ARG A 201 -3.70 -15.46 12.69
N ILE A 202 -3.39 -14.28 13.24
CA ILE A 202 -3.68 -13.97 14.64
C ILE A 202 -5.19 -13.86 14.92
N VAL A 203 -6.00 -13.39 13.95
CA VAL A 203 -7.47 -13.38 14.07
C VAL A 203 -7.99 -14.81 14.14
N ARG A 204 -7.57 -15.68 13.24
CA ARG A 204 -7.98 -17.11 13.25
C ARG A 204 -7.55 -17.82 14.54
N LEU A 205 -6.43 -17.43 15.12
CA LEU A 205 -5.97 -17.95 16.41
C LEU A 205 -6.87 -17.46 17.54
N ALA A 206 -7.19 -16.17 17.57
CA ALA A 206 -8.10 -15.59 18.56
C ALA A 206 -9.49 -16.23 18.52
N ASP A 207 -10.06 -16.45 17.32
CA ASP A 207 -11.35 -17.13 17.14
C ASP A 207 -11.32 -18.57 17.69
N ARG A 208 -10.25 -19.30 17.43
CA ARG A 208 -10.08 -20.67 17.97
C ARG A 208 -9.99 -20.66 19.51
N TRP A 209 -9.26 -19.69 20.07
CA TRP A 209 -9.16 -19.55 21.52
C TRP A 209 -10.49 -19.12 22.14
N ALA A 210 -11.29 -18.29 21.45
CA ALA A 210 -12.60 -17.88 21.91
C ALA A 210 -13.52 -19.09 22.16
N THR A 211 -13.52 -20.11 21.30
CA THR A 211 -14.30 -21.34 21.50
C THR A 211 -13.89 -22.09 22.77
N TRP A 212 -12.58 -22.21 23.04
CA TRP A 212 -12.11 -22.85 24.28
C TRP A 212 -12.45 -22.02 25.52
N ILE A 213 -12.40 -20.69 25.42
CA ILE A 213 -12.78 -19.77 26.50
C ILE A 213 -14.26 -19.95 26.85
N VAL A 214 -15.14 -20.12 25.84
CA VAL A 214 -16.58 -20.39 26.07
C VAL A 214 -16.77 -21.70 26.84
N ALA A 215 -16.10 -22.77 26.45
CA ALA A 215 -16.18 -24.05 27.18
C ALA A 215 -15.68 -23.93 28.62
N ALA A 216 -14.58 -23.21 28.84
CA ALA A 216 -14.03 -22.95 30.16
C ALA A 216 -14.97 -22.08 31.01
N ALA A 217 -15.63 -21.09 30.40
CA ALA A 217 -16.61 -20.23 31.08
C ALA A 217 -17.81 -21.04 31.58
N LEU A 218 -18.37 -21.92 30.75
CA LEU A 218 -19.48 -22.81 31.12
C LEU A 218 -19.08 -23.75 32.26
N ALA A 219 -17.91 -24.36 32.18
CA ALA A 219 -17.40 -25.22 33.25
C ALA A 219 -17.16 -24.47 34.55
N CYS A 220 -16.58 -23.26 34.49
CA CYS A 220 -16.35 -22.41 35.68
C CYS A 220 -17.66 -21.95 36.29
N ALA A 221 -18.66 -21.55 35.51
CA ALA A 221 -19.97 -21.14 36.00
C ALA A 221 -20.70 -22.31 36.66
N ALA A 222 -20.71 -23.50 36.06
CA ALA A 222 -21.30 -24.71 36.62
C ALA A 222 -20.63 -25.10 37.96
N LEU A 223 -19.28 -25.06 38.00
CA LEU A 223 -18.53 -25.32 39.23
C LEU A 223 -18.82 -24.29 40.31
N THR A 224 -18.89 -23.00 39.94
CA THR A 224 -19.22 -21.92 40.87
C THR A 224 -20.60 -22.14 41.48
N TRP A 225 -21.61 -22.48 40.67
CA TRP A 225 -22.95 -22.81 41.16
C TRP A 225 -22.94 -24.04 42.06
N ALA A 226 -22.29 -25.12 41.68
CA ALA A 226 -22.22 -26.36 42.44
C ALA A 226 -21.56 -26.15 43.82
N VAL A 227 -20.52 -25.31 43.92
CA VAL A 227 -19.80 -25.03 45.18
C VAL A 227 -20.50 -24.02 46.06
N THR A 228 -21.07 -22.96 45.47
CA THR A 228 -21.66 -21.85 46.24
C THR A 228 -23.17 -21.97 46.49
N GLY A 229 -23.88 -22.75 45.65
CA GLY A 229 -25.33 -22.81 45.62
C GLY A 229 -26.01 -21.54 45.07
N GLU A 230 -25.25 -20.48 44.76
CA GLU A 230 -25.78 -19.19 44.33
C GLU A 230 -25.72 -19.07 42.81
N ILE A 231 -26.87 -19.19 42.11
CA ILE A 231 -26.97 -19.12 40.67
C ILE A 231 -26.52 -17.75 40.11
N ILE A 232 -26.72 -16.66 40.89
CA ILE A 232 -26.36 -15.31 40.46
C ILE A 232 -24.86 -15.14 40.31
N ARG A 233 -24.03 -15.86 41.08
CA ARG A 233 -22.56 -15.87 40.86
C ARG A 233 -22.17 -16.58 39.58
N ALA A 234 -22.85 -17.68 39.26
CA ALA A 234 -22.64 -18.39 37.99
C ALA A 234 -23.03 -17.51 36.78
N VAL A 235 -24.15 -16.79 36.87
CA VAL A 235 -24.58 -15.81 35.88
C VAL A 235 -23.51 -14.71 35.71
N THR A 236 -23.01 -14.17 36.83
CA THR A 236 -21.94 -13.16 36.78
C THR A 236 -20.68 -13.69 36.09
N VAL A 237 -20.28 -14.92 36.40
CA VAL A 237 -19.13 -15.56 35.75
C VAL A 237 -19.35 -15.64 34.21
N LEU A 238 -20.53 -16.07 33.74
CA LEU A 238 -20.84 -16.16 32.31
C LEU A 238 -20.78 -14.80 31.62
N VAL A 239 -21.32 -13.75 32.24
CA VAL A 239 -21.31 -12.38 31.70
C VAL A 239 -19.90 -11.84 31.57
N VAL A 240 -19.08 -12.02 32.60
CA VAL A 240 -17.71 -11.48 32.63
C VAL A 240 -16.75 -12.27 31.76
N PHE A 241 -16.97 -13.57 31.59
CA PHE A 241 -16.08 -14.43 30.80
C PHE A 241 -16.22 -14.25 29.28
N CYS A 242 -17.05 -13.31 28.81
CA CYS A 242 -17.18 -13.00 27.39
C CYS A 242 -15.81 -12.63 26.77
N PRO A 243 -15.38 -13.28 25.67
CA PRO A 243 -14.12 -12.95 25.01
C PRO A 243 -14.22 -11.77 24.01
N CYS A 244 -15.24 -10.93 24.09
CA CYS A 244 -15.56 -9.89 23.10
C CYS A 244 -14.37 -8.96 22.84
N ALA A 245 -13.73 -8.44 23.89
CA ALA A 245 -12.55 -7.59 23.78
C ALA A 245 -11.35 -8.30 23.09
N LEU A 246 -11.21 -9.62 23.34
CA LEU A 246 -10.16 -10.44 22.75
C LEU A 246 -10.36 -10.58 21.23
N VAL A 247 -11.60 -10.87 20.80
CA VAL A 247 -11.94 -11.08 19.38
C VAL A 247 -11.80 -9.79 18.57
N LEU A 248 -12.14 -8.63 19.17
CA LEU A 248 -12.13 -7.34 18.48
C LEU A 248 -10.79 -6.62 18.49
N ALA A 249 -9.94 -6.91 19.46
CA ALA A 249 -8.62 -6.27 19.60
C ALA A 249 -7.79 -6.32 18.32
N THR A 250 -7.82 -7.45 17.64
CA THR A 250 -6.97 -7.70 16.46
C THR A 250 -7.52 -7.05 15.18
N PRO A 251 -8.78 -7.28 14.76
CA PRO A 251 -9.32 -6.67 13.54
C PRO A 251 -9.29 -5.13 13.59
N THR A 252 -9.62 -4.53 14.73
CA THR A 252 -9.61 -3.07 14.87
C THR A 252 -8.21 -2.47 14.76
N ALA A 253 -7.20 -3.13 15.34
CA ALA A 253 -5.81 -2.69 15.23
C ALA A 253 -5.29 -2.80 13.78
N ILE A 254 -5.60 -3.90 13.09
CA ILE A 254 -5.22 -4.12 11.69
C ILE A 254 -5.88 -3.05 10.81
N MET A 255 -7.19 -2.80 10.95
CA MET A 255 -7.90 -1.80 10.15
C MET A 255 -7.37 -0.39 10.40
N ALA A 256 -7.06 -0.02 11.65
CA ALA A 256 -6.45 1.26 11.97
C ALA A 256 -5.04 1.40 11.37
N ALA A 257 -4.23 0.34 11.39
CA ALA A 257 -2.91 0.32 10.78
C ALA A 257 -2.98 0.40 9.25
N ILE A 258 -3.91 -0.30 8.60
CA ILE A 258 -4.18 -0.19 7.15
C ILE A 258 -4.57 1.25 6.80
N GLY A 259 -5.49 1.85 7.56
CA GLY A 259 -5.90 3.24 7.36
C GLY A 259 -4.74 4.25 7.50
N ASN A 260 -3.81 4.00 8.43
CA ASN A 260 -2.59 4.81 8.56
C ASN A 260 -1.62 4.57 7.39
N ALA A 261 -1.36 3.31 7.01
CA ALA A 261 -0.50 2.95 5.88
C ALA A 261 -1.01 3.59 4.57
N SER A 262 -2.33 3.58 4.34
CA SER A 262 -2.95 4.17 3.14
C SER A 262 -2.72 5.68 3.04
N ARG A 263 -2.70 6.40 4.16
CA ARG A 263 -2.36 7.85 4.19
C ARG A 263 -0.92 8.13 3.76
N HIS A 264 -0.04 7.14 3.85
CA HIS A 264 1.37 7.23 3.45
C HIS A 264 1.65 6.53 2.11
N GLY A 265 0.61 6.36 1.27
CA GLY A 265 0.74 5.82 -0.07
C GLY A 265 0.88 4.30 -0.15
N PHE A 266 0.59 3.53 0.91
CA PHE A 266 0.59 2.09 0.86
C PHE A 266 -0.82 1.52 0.75
N LEU A 267 -1.09 0.76 -0.29
CA LEU A 267 -2.32 0.00 -0.45
C LEU A 267 -2.11 -1.44 -0.01
N VAL A 268 -2.68 -1.80 1.12
CA VAL A 268 -2.61 -3.15 1.68
C VAL A 268 -3.76 -3.97 1.12
N ARG A 269 -3.48 -5.08 0.42
CA ARG A 269 -4.48 -5.96 -0.19
C ARG A 269 -5.03 -7.01 0.79
N GLU A 270 -4.17 -7.51 1.67
CA GLU A 270 -4.55 -8.54 2.64
C GLU A 270 -4.22 -8.07 4.06
N GLY A 271 -5.18 -8.23 4.99
CA GLY A 271 -5.00 -7.77 6.37
C GLY A 271 -3.86 -8.46 7.12
N ASP A 272 -3.47 -9.67 6.71
CA ASP A 272 -2.35 -10.40 7.29
C ASP A 272 -0.97 -9.95 6.75
N ALA A 273 -0.93 -9.17 5.67
CA ALA A 273 0.32 -8.65 5.12
C ALA A 273 1.10 -7.82 6.15
N LEU A 274 0.40 -6.94 6.91
CA LEU A 274 1.04 -6.16 7.98
C LEU A 274 1.49 -7.05 9.16
N GLU A 275 0.76 -8.11 9.49
CA GLU A 275 1.17 -9.09 10.49
C GLU A 275 2.47 -9.79 10.06
N ARG A 276 2.52 -10.29 8.81
CA ARG A 276 3.71 -10.92 8.22
C ARG A 276 4.89 -9.95 8.15
N LEU A 277 4.62 -8.69 7.74
CA LEU A 277 5.62 -7.63 7.62
C LEU A 277 6.30 -7.30 8.96
N ALA A 278 5.57 -7.36 10.07
CA ALA A 278 6.14 -7.13 11.40
C ALA A 278 7.27 -8.12 11.76
N SER A 279 7.25 -9.32 11.18
CA SER A 279 8.25 -10.37 11.40
C SER A 279 9.42 -10.33 10.42
N VAL A 280 9.38 -9.45 9.42
CA VAL A 280 10.41 -9.32 8.39
C VAL A 280 11.74 -8.87 8.99
N ARG A 281 12.82 -9.55 8.56
CA ARG A 281 14.20 -9.24 8.92
C ARG A 281 15.08 -8.87 7.73
N ARG A 282 14.66 -9.23 6.51
CA ARG A 282 15.34 -8.88 5.26
C ARG A 282 14.39 -8.18 4.30
N VAL A 283 14.88 -7.16 3.62
CA VAL A 283 14.18 -6.52 2.51
C VAL A 283 15.01 -6.72 1.25
N ALA A 284 14.54 -7.57 0.37
CA ALA A 284 15.10 -7.76 -0.96
C ALA A 284 14.57 -6.63 -1.87
N LEU A 285 15.47 -5.87 -2.44
CA LEU A 285 15.20 -4.73 -3.29
C LEU A 285 15.66 -5.06 -4.72
N ASP A 286 14.75 -4.97 -5.68
CA ASP A 286 15.16 -4.97 -7.09
C ASP A 286 15.89 -3.67 -7.42
N LYS A 287 16.69 -3.67 -8.48
CA LYS A 287 17.38 -2.47 -8.96
C LYS A 287 16.44 -1.57 -9.76
N THR A 288 15.99 -2.07 -10.92
CA THR A 288 15.34 -1.27 -11.96
C THR A 288 13.91 -0.89 -11.57
N GLY A 289 13.54 0.38 -11.71
CA GLY A 289 12.19 0.85 -11.33
C GLY A 289 11.92 0.87 -9.81
N THR A 290 12.81 0.27 -8.99
CA THR A 290 12.71 0.19 -7.53
C THR A 290 13.73 1.10 -6.85
N LEU A 291 15.02 0.75 -6.84
CA LEU A 291 16.08 1.63 -6.34
C LEU A 291 16.37 2.77 -7.31
N THR A 292 16.16 2.53 -8.59
CA THR A 292 16.33 3.50 -9.66
C THR A 292 14.99 4.00 -10.17
N GLU A 293 15.01 5.06 -10.96
CA GLU A 293 13.78 5.60 -11.55
C GLU A 293 13.23 4.76 -12.71
N GLY A 294 14.03 3.81 -13.22
CA GLY A 294 13.68 3.00 -14.40
C GLY A 294 13.74 3.79 -15.70
N ILE A 295 14.33 4.97 -15.66
CA ILE A 295 14.41 5.92 -16.77
C ILE A 295 15.89 6.19 -17.05
N PRO A 296 16.50 5.60 -18.09
CA PRO A 296 17.91 5.83 -18.40
C PRO A 296 18.19 7.31 -18.67
N GLU A 297 19.30 7.81 -18.12
CA GLU A 297 19.80 9.17 -18.37
C GLU A 297 21.17 9.11 -19.01
N VAL A 298 21.50 10.15 -19.80
CA VAL A 298 22.81 10.30 -20.42
C VAL A 298 23.81 10.74 -19.36
N VAL A 299 24.78 9.88 -19.06
CA VAL A 299 25.81 10.11 -18.02
C VAL A 299 27.15 10.53 -18.63
N ALA A 300 27.43 10.15 -19.87
CA ALA A 300 28.64 10.57 -20.57
C ALA A 300 28.43 10.61 -22.09
N VAL A 301 29.06 11.58 -22.72
CA VAL A 301 29.20 11.69 -24.19
C VAL A 301 30.65 11.95 -24.48
N ARG A 302 31.24 11.25 -25.45
CA ARG A 302 32.62 11.49 -25.86
C ARG A 302 32.83 11.26 -27.32
N SER A 303 33.43 12.26 -27.95
CA SER A 303 33.93 12.18 -29.33
C SER A 303 35.42 11.85 -29.34
N PHE A 304 35.81 10.96 -30.24
CA PHE A 304 37.19 10.61 -30.55
C PHE A 304 37.58 11.10 -31.96
N ALA A 305 36.62 11.71 -32.66
CA ALA A 305 36.88 12.35 -33.97
C ALA A 305 37.55 13.72 -33.76
N ARG A 306 38.47 14.10 -34.64
CA ARG A 306 39.20 15.38 -34.52
C ARG A 306 38.33 16.60 -34.83
N ASP A 307 37.35 16.43 -35.70
CA ASP A 307 36.56 17.53 -36.29
C ASP A 307 35.12 17.62 -35.70
N ILE A 308 34.75 16.71 -34.81
CA ILE A 308 33.42 16.66 -34.21
C ILE A 308 33.56 16.76 -32.67
N SER A 309 33.02 17.82 -32.07
CA SER A 309 32.98 17.95 -30.60
C SER A 309 31.97 17.01 -29.96
N ASP A 310 32.08 16.80 -28.63
CA ASP A 310 31.12 15.98 -27.87
C ASP A 310 29.68 16.49 -28.04
N LEU A 311 29.46 17.81 -28.03
CA LEU A 311 28.15 18.42 -28.23
C LEU A 311 27.60 18.23 -29.63
N GLU A 312 28.45 18.34 -30.64
CA GLU A 312 28.03 18.13 -32.03
C GLU A 312 27.74 16.66 -32.30
N LEU A 313 28.55 15.75 -31.76
CA LEU A 313 28.30 14.30 -31.82
C LEU A 313 26.93 13.97 -31.16
N TYR A 314 26.65 14.53 -29.99
CA TYR A 314 25.39 14.35 -29.32
C TYR A 314 24.21 14.90 -30.12
N ARG A 315 24.34 16.08 -30.71
CA ARG A 315 23.33 16.71 -31.57
C ARG A 315 23.00 15.84 -32.79
N LEU A 316 24.02 15.29 -33.46
CA LEU A 316 23.85 14.40 -34.60
C LEU A 316 23.10 13.11 -34.19
N ALA A 317 23.51 12.51 -33.07
CA ALA A 317 22.85 11.32 -32.54
C ALA A 317 21.39 11.59 -32.12
N ALA A 318 21.14 12.67 -31.36
CA ALA A 318 19.80 13.07 -30.97
C ALA A 318 18.89 13.38 -32.16
N SER A 319 19.46 14.03 -33.20
CA SER A 319 18.74 14.25 -34.48
C SER A 319 18.38 12.94 -35.16
N ALA A 320 19.30 11.95 -35.20
CA ALA A 320 19.06 10.64 -35.80
C ALA A 320 17.98 9.86 -34.99
N GLU A 321 18.02 9.92 -33.65
CA GLU A 321 17.07 9.24 -32.78
C GLU A 321 15.70 9.95 -32.67
N SER A 322 15.53 11.14 -33.27
CA SER A 322 14.31 11.96 -33.13
C SER A 322 13.02 11.26 -33.63
N ARG A 323 13.13 10.24 -34.48
CA ARG A 323 12.04 9.40 -34.97
C ARG A 323 12.05 7.98 -34.38
N SER A 324 12.97 7.72 -33.43
CA SER A 324 13.08 6.41 -32.78
C SER A 324 12.04 6.23 -31.69
N GLU A 325 11.33 5.11 -31.72
CA GLU A 325 10.42 4.69 -30.66
C GLU A 325 11.14 3.87 -29.57
N HIS A 326 12.44 3.60 -29.74
CA HIS A 326 13.22 2.81 -28.81
C HIS A 326 13.43 3.58 -27.48
N PRO A 327 13.32 2.93 -26.30
CA PRO A 327 13.48 3.60 -25.00
C PRO A 327 14.80 4.36 -24.84
N LEU A 328 15.92 3.83 -25.36
CA LEU A 328 17.23 4.50 -25.33
C LEU A 328 17.25 5.76 -26.23
N GLY A 329 16.64 5.71 -27.40
CA GLY A 329 16.50 6.88 -28.28
C GLY A 329 15.65 7.97 -27.63
N LYS A 330 14.56 7.60 -27.00
CA LYS A 330 13.72 8.53 -26.21
C LYS A 330 14.51 9.13 -25.03
N ALA A 331 15.37 8.36 -24.37
CA ALA A 331 16.24 8.87 -23.30
C ALA A 331 17.26 9.89 -23.82
N VAL A 332 17.90 9.62 -24.97
CA VAL A 332 18.79 10.59 -25.63
C VAL A 332 18.04 11.88 -25.97
N LEU A 333 16.83 11.80 -26.51
CA LEU A 333 16.02 13.00 -26.82
C LEU A 333 15.62 13.79 -25.59
N ARG A 334 15.18 13.11 -24.53
CA ARG A 334 14.79 13.77 -23.28
C ARG A 334 15.96 14.54 -22.65
N CYS A 335 17.17 13.97 -22.64
CA CYS A 335 18.34 14.62 -22.12
C CYS A 335 18.87 15.74 -23.04
N ALA A 336 18.36 15.89 -24.27
CA ALA A 336 18.86 16.90 -25.22
C ALA A 336 18.70 18.33 -24.71
N THR A 337 17.65 18.63 -23.96
CA THR A 337 17.43 19.97 -23.35
C THR A 337 18.50 20.34 -22.31
N VAL A 338 19.08 19.35 -21.63
CA VAL A 338 20.13 19.54 -20.63
C VAL A 338 21.52 19.48 -21.29
N MET A 339 21.71 18.55 -22.23
CA MET A 339 23.00 18.30 -22.88
C MET A 339 23.35 19.34 -23.96
N LEU A 340 22.37 20.02 -24.55
CA LEU A 340 22.53 21.01 -25.59
C LEU A 340 22.00 22.37 -25.12
N PRO A 341 22.84 23.23 -24.50
CA PRO A 341 22.40 24.53 -23.98
C PRO A 341 21.83 25.47 -25.05
N ASP A 342 22.28 25.30 -26.30
CA ASP A 342 21.88 26.10 -27.47
C ASP A 342 20.72 25.46 -28.27
N LEU A 343 19.99 24.49 -27.71
CA LEU A 343 18.93 23.75 -28.42
C LEU A 343 17.80 24.67 -28.93
N ALA A 344 17.49 25.74 -28.20
CA ALA A 344 16.49 26.72 -28.60
C ALA A 344 16.93 27.53 -29.85
N GLU A 345 18.24 27.84 -29.97
CA GLU A 345 18.81 28.60 -31.07
C GLU A 345 19.17 27.71 -32.27
N ARG A 346 19.62 26.49 -31.98
CA ARG A 346 19.97 25.46 -32.95
C ARG A 346 19.16 24.17 -32.72
N PRO A 347 17.91 24.11 -33.20
CA PRO A 347 17.06 22.93 -32.99
C PRO A 347 17.65 21.69 -33.68
N LEU A 348 17.23 20.50 -33.23
CA LEU A 348 17.62 19.23 -33.86
C LEU A 348 17.16 19.22 -35.31
N ALA A 349 18.05 18.80 -36.19
CA ALA A 349 17.73 18.66 -37.62
C ALA A 349 16.82 17.45 -37.83
N ALA A 350 15.82 17.59 -38.70
CA ALA A 350 14.99 16.47 -39.08
C ALA A 350 15.78 15.41 -39.81
N PRO A 351 15.72 14.13 -39.42
CA PRO A 351 16.43 13.06 -40.09
C PRO A 351 15.80 12.76 -41.44
N LEU A 352 16.65 12.65 -42.46
CA LEU A 352 16.33 12.18 -43.79
C LEU A 352 16.74 10.70 -43.89
N ASP A 353 16.10 9.94 -44.79
CA ASP A 353 16.42 8.53 -45.05
C ASP A 353 16.50 7.68 -43.77
N PHE A 354 15.63 8.00 -42.78
CA PHE A 354 15.60 7.31 -41.48
C PHE A 354 15.24 5.83 -41.64
N ARG A 355 16.07 4.97 -41.09
CA ARG A 355 15.87 3.52 -41.07
C ARG A 355 16.19 2.97 -39.69
N MET A 356 15.20 2.35 -39.08
CA MET A 356 15.41 1.56 -37.85
C MET A 356 15.95 0.17 -38.24
N ILE A 357 16.97 -0.28 -37.53
CA ILE A 357 17.57 -1.62 -37.67
C ILE A 357 17.24 -2.40 -36.41
N PRO A 358 16.23 -3.31 -36.46
CA PRO A 358 15.70 -3.96 -35.28
C PRO A 358 16.78 -4.63 -34.42
N GLY A 359 16.78 -4.34 -33.08
CA GLY A 359 17.73 -4.88 -32.12
C GLY A 359 19.16 -4.39 -32.24
N ARG A 360 19.47 -3.42 -33.15
CA ARG A 360 20.83 -2.91 -33.38
C ARG A 360 20.95 -1.40 -33.27
N GLY A 361 20.01 -0.61 -33.83
CA GLY A 361 20.07 0.85 -33.76
C GLY A 361 19.35 1.52 -34.93
N VAL A 362 19.77 2.74 -35.28
CA VAL A 362 19.18 3.55 -36.35
C VAL A 362 20.24 4.08 -37.29
N ALA A 363 19.86 4.27 -38.54
CA ALA A 363 20.64 4.94 -39.58
C ALA A 363 19.81 6.11 -40.14
N ALA A 364 20.42 7.27 -40.28
CA ALA A 364 19.75 8.45 -40.81
C ALA A 364 20.77 9.40 -41.49
N ARG A 365 20.26 10.26 -42.37
CA ARG A 365 21.06 11.36 -42.94
C ARG A 365 20.65 12.67 -42.23
N ILE A 366 21.62 13.33 -41.59
CA ILE A 366 21.44 14.58 -40.89
C ILE A 366 22.18 15.68 -41.65
N GLY A 367 21.43 16.51 -42.38
CA GLY A 367 22.03 17.45 -43.30
C GLY A 367 22.87 16.73 -44.39
N LYS A 368 24.20 16.94 -44.38
CA LYS A 368 25.15 16.29 -45.31
C LYS A 368 25.78 15.00 -44.74
N HIS A 369 25.60 14.73 -43.44
CA HIS A 369 26.25 13.61 -42.76
C HIS A 369 25.36 12.36 -42.73
N SER A 370 25.96 11.22 -43.02
CA SER A 370 25.36 9.91 -42.79
C SER A 370 25.67 9.50 -41.34
N VAL A 371 24.65 9.36 -40.52
CA VAL A 371 24.78 9.06 -39.08
C VAL A 371 24.24 7.68 -38.79
N LEU A 372 25.02 6.88 -38.08
CA LEU A 372 24.67 5.56 -37.60
C LEU A 372 24.77 5.55 -36.09
N VAL A 373 23.70 5.16 -35.39
CA VAL A 373 23.61 5.16 -33.93
C VAL A 373 23.12 3.79 -33.48
N GLY A 374 23.87 3.11 -32.61
CA GLY A 374 23.44 1.79 -32.15
C GLY A 374 24.47 1.02 -31.31
N ASN A 375 24.21 -0.27 -31.09
CA ASN A 375 25.06 -1.14 -30.29
C ASN A 375 26.26 -1.70 -31.10
N ALA A 376 27.20 -2.35 -30.43
CA ALA A 376 28.39 -2.93 -31.05
C ALA A 376 28.10 -3.96 -32.18
N ARG A 377 26.93 -4.62 -32.14
CA ARG A 377 26.51 -5.56 -33.19
C ARG A 377 26.18 -4.87 -34.51
N LEU A 378 25.65 -3.64 -34.47
CA LEU A 378 25.40 -2.82 -35.65
C LEU A 378 26.71 -2.53 -36.35
N PHE A 379 27.72 -2.12 -35.61
CA PHE A 379 29.04 -1.75 -36.12
C PHE A 379 29.87 -2.95 -36.62
N SER A 380 29.55 -4.15 -36.14
CA SER A 380 30.20 -5.39 -36.61
C SER A 380 29.59 -5.92 -37.90
N SER A 381 28.35 -5.60 -38.20
CA SER A 381 27.61 -6.09 -39.37
C SER A 381 27.68 -5.14 -40.58
N GLU A 382 27.90 -3.86 -40.35
CA GLU A 382 28.06 -2.85 -41.40
C GLU A 382 29.55 -2.79 -41.78
N GLN A 383 29.93 -3.45 -42.91
CA GLN A 383 31.31 -3.51 -43.42
C GLN A 383 31.88 -2.13 -43.81
N ALA A 384 31.05 -1.09 -43.84
CA ALA A 384 31.42 0.27 -44.23
C ALA A 384 31.97 1.12 -43.07
N VAL A 385 31.88 0.65 -41.81
CA VAL A 385 32.35 1.44 -40.63
C VAL A 385 33.80 1.10 -40.32
N ARG A 386 34.67 2.10 -40.42
CA ARG A 386 36.07 1.99 -39.98
C ARG A 386 36.15 2.09 -38.46
N ARG A 387 36.60 1.03 -37.82
CA ARG A 387 36.96 1.03 -36.40
C ARG A 387 38.41 1.53 -36.28
N ASN A 388 38.61 2.69 -35.67
CA ASN A 388 39.91 3.34 -35.72
C ASN A 388 40.57 3.66 -34.38
N ASP A 389 39.89 3.51 -33.21
CA ASP A 389 40.51 3.92 -31.94
C ASP A 389 40.40 2.84 -30.85
N ALA A 390 41.57 2.28 -30.49
CA ALA A 390 41.70 1.35 -29.37
C ALA A 390 41.24 1.97 -28.03
N ARG A 391 41.39 3.30 -27.86
CA ARG A 391 40.97 4.04 -26.66
C ARG A 391 39.44 4.09 -26.53
N LEU A 392 38.73 4.23 -27.70
CA LEU A 392 37.28 4.17 -27.71
C LEU A 392 36.80 2.81 -27.16
N SER A 393 37.34 1.71 -27.71
CA SER A 393 36.97 0.35 -27.32
C SER A 393 37.27 0.07 -25.82
N GLU A 394 38.39 0.56 -25.32
CA GLU A 394 38.76 0.43 -23.88
C GLU A 394 37.82 1.23 -22.99
N THR A 395 37.48 2.48 -23.39
CA THR A 395 36.55 3.33 -22.61
C THR A 395 35.13 2.76 -22.61
N VAL A 396 34.65 2.27 -23.76
CA VAL A 396 33.34 1.62 -23.88
C VAL A 396 33.28 0.42 -22.97
N ARG A 397 34.30 -0.46 -22.98
CA ARG A 397 34.37 -1.62 -22.13
C ARG A 397 34.34 -1.25 -20.63
N SER A 398 35.09 -0.25 -20.23
CA SER A 398 35.08 0.24 -18.84
C SER A 398 33.69 0.71 -18.41
N LEU A 399 32.97 1.46 -19.25
CA LEU A 399 31.62 1.94 -18.98
C LEU A 399 30.58 0.80 -18.93
N GLU A 400 30.72 -0.19 -19.80
CA GLU A 400 29.88 -1.40 -19.79
C GLU A 400 30.14 -2.23 -18.53
N GLU A 401 31.40 -2.36 -18.10
CA GLU A 401 31.77 -2.99 -16.82
C GLU A 401 31.20 -2.22 -15.62
N GLU A 402 31.07 -0.89 -15.72
CA GLU A 402 30.41 -0.05 -14.74
C GLU A 402 28.85 -0.12 -14.78
N GLY A 403 28.28 -0.86 -15.73
CA GLY A 403 26.83 -1.06 -15.86
C GLY A 403 26.11 0.02 -16.68
N CYS A 404 26.85 0.82 -17.43
CA CYS A 404 26.26 1.75 -18.39
C CYS A 404 25.82 0.99 -19.67
N THR A 405 24.73 1.44 -20.26
CA THR A 405 24.38 1.05 -21.63
C THR A 405 25.06 2.01 -22.60
N VAL A 406 25.96 1.49 -23.44
CA VAL A 406 26.71 2.34 -24.36
C VAL A 406 26.12 2.25 -25.76
N ILE A 407 25.84 3.41 -26.36
CA ILE A 407 25.41 3.61 -27.72
C ILE A 407 26.59 4.17 -28.51
N LEU A 408 27.04 3.46 -29.53
CA LEU A 408 28.11 3.90 -30.44
C LEU A 408 27.54 4.78 -31.53
N ILE A 409 28.35 5.71 -32.01
CA ILE A 409 27.99 6.66 -33.09
C ILE A 409 29.04 6.65 -34.14
N ALA A 410 28.61 6.46 -35.40
CA ALA A 410 29.46 6.71 -36.57
C ALA A 410 28.89 7.83 -37.43
N VAL A 411 29.78 8.62 -38.00
CA VAL A 411 29.48 9.70 -38.95
C VAL A 411 30.29 9.47 -40.21
N ASP A 412 29.61 9.49 -41.36
CA ASP A 412 30.22 9.32 -42.69
C ASP A 412 31.08 8.05 -42.81
N GLY A 413 30.69 6.97 -42.13
CA GLY A 413 31.36 5.68 -42.14
C GLY A 413 32.57 5.55 -41.21
N GLU A 414 32.83 6.53 -40.35
CA GLU A 414 33.86 6.46 -39.29
C GLU A 414 33.24 6.39 -37.90
N GLU A 415 33.71 5.47 -37.07
CA GLU A 415 33.28 5.38 -35.64
C GLU A 415 33.85 6.60 -34.91
N CYS A 416 32.96 7.51 -34.49
CA CYS A 416 33.33 8.82 -33.94
C CYS A 416 33.29 8.89 -32.43
N GLY A 417 32.50 8.08 -31.75
CA GLY A 417 32.37 8.14 -30.30
C GLY A 417 31.15 7.41 -29.75
N PHE A 418 30.73 7.79 -28.55
CA PHE A 418 29.64 7.11 -27.85
C PHE A 418 28.78 8.05 -26.99
N ILE A 419 27.59 7.59 -26.67
CA ILE A 419 26.72 8.07 -25.59
C ILE A 419 26.57 6.93 -24.59
N ALA A 420 26.89 7.17 -23.32
CA ALA A 420 26.64 6.24 -22.22
C ALA A 420 25.39 6.66 -21.43
N LEU A 421 24.51 5.69 -21.24
CA LEU A 421 23.29 5.87 -20.45
C LEU A 421 23.35 4.99 -19.21
N SER A 422 22.86 5.49 -18.10
CA SER A 422 22.73 4.72 -16.87
C SER A 422 21.40 5.05 -16.22
N ASP A 423 20.85 4.08 -15.51
CA ASP A 423 19.66 4.29 -14.69
C ASP A 423 20.12 4.88 -13.34
N THR A 424 19.58 6.03 -12.98
CA THR A 424 20.01 6.79 -11.79
C THR A 424 19.28 6.34 -10.54
N LEU A 425 20.00 6.32 -9.41
CA LEU A 425 19.39 6.05 -8.10
C LEU A 425 18.40 7.15 -7.73
N ARG A 426 17.26 6.77 -7.18
CA ARG A 426 16.30 7.73 -6.59
C ARG A 426 16.97 8.51 -5.46
N ALA A 427 16.67 9.81 -5.36
CA ALA A 427 17.35 10.76 -4.46
C ALA A 427 17.45 10.32 -2.99
N ASN A 428 16.46 9.59 -2.49
CA ASN A 428 16.34 9.23 -1.06
C ASN A 428 16.72 7.79 -0.72
N VAL A 429 17.25 7.01 -1.67
CA VAL A 429 17.54 5.57 -1.47
C VAL A 429 18.52 5.34 -0.32
N ARG A 430 19.68 6.03 -0.32
CA ARG A 430 20.70 5.85 0.71
C ARG A 430 20.18 6.13 2.11
N GLN A 431 19.35 7.18 2.27
CA GLN A 431 18.73 7.50 3.55
C GLN A 431 17.71 6.45 3.97
N SER A 432 16.95 5.91 3.01
CA SER A 432 15.94 4.87 3.24
C SER A 432 16.60 3.58 3.69
N VAL A 433 17.68 3.18 3.04
CA VAL A 433 18.51 2.01 3.39
C VAL A 433 19.10 2.15 4.80
N ALA A 434 19.65 3.32 5.13
CA ALA A 434 20.16 3.58 6.48
C ALA A 434 19.05 3.43 7.55
N LYS A 435 17.84 3.97 7.27
CA LYS A 435 16.69 3.83 8.17
C LYS A 435 16.18 2.39 8.29
N LEU A 436 16.28 1.56 7.24
CA LEU A 436 15.97 0.12 7.31
C LEU A 436 16.92 -0.60 8.27
N ASN A 437 18.21 -0.32 8.17
CA ASN A 437 19.22 -0.87 9.10
C ASN A 437 18.94 -0.42 10.55
N GLU A 438 18.55 0.84 10.80
CA GLU A 438 18.15 1.33 12.13
C GLU A 438 16.93 0.58 12.70
N VAL A 439 16.02 0.14 11.84
CA VAL A 439 14.86 -0.67 12.23
C VAL A 439 15.24 -2.13 12.48
N GLY A 440 16.52 -2.51 12.24
CA GLY A 440 16.99 -3.89 12.38
C GLY A 440 16.47 -4.79 11.26
N VAL A 441 16.44 -4.26 10.04
CA VAL A 441 16.08 -4.99 8.81
C VAL A 441 17.24 -4.85 7.83
N ASN A 442 17.74 -5.97 7.32
CA ASN A 442 18.87 -6.01 6.40
C ASN A 442 18.39 -5.84 4.97
N PRO A 443 18.75 -4.74 4.28
CA PRO A 443 18.47 -4.58 2.85
C PRO A 443 19.42 -5.44 2.02
N VAL A 444 18.90 -6.09 0.99
CA VAL A 444 19.61 -6.95 0.05
C VAL A 444 19.31 -6.47 -1.36
N LEU A 445 20.33 -6.21 -2.17
CA LEU A 445 20.16 -5.87 -3.59
C LEU A 445 20.13 -7.15 -4.41
N MET A 446 19.10 -7.30 -5.25
CA MET A 446 18.99 -8.37 -6.25
C MET A 446 18.90 -7.73 -7.64
N THR A 447 19.83 -8.03 -8.54
CA THR A 447 19.87 -7.46 -9.87
C THR A 447 20.37 -8.45 -10.92
N GLY A 448 19.85 -8.34 -12.13
CA GLY A 448 20.36 -9.04 -13.30
C GLY A 448 21.68 -8.50 -13.85
N ASP A 449 22.16 -7.36 -13.35
CA ASP A 449 23.41 -6.74 -13.80
C ASP A 449 24.62 -7.59 -13.43
N ASN A 450 25.75 -7.29 -14.10
CA ASN A 450 27.04 -7.91 -13.77
C ASN A 450 27.52 -7.50 -12.36
N MET A 451 28.48 -8.27 -11.82
CA MET A 451 28.97 -8.10 -10.45
C MET A 451 29.54 -6.70 -10.18
N HIS A 452 30.27 -6.10 -11.14
CA HIS A 452 30.88 -4.78 -10.95
C HIS A 452 29.85 -3.67 -10.84
N ALA A 453 28.86 -3.64 -11.72
CA ALA A 453 27.75 -2.70 -11.69
C ALA A 453 26.91 -2.85 -10.42
N ALA A 454 26.61 -4.09 -10.04
CA ALA A 454 25.83 -4.40 -8.83
C ALA A 454 26.53 -3.95 -7.54
N LEU A 455 27.83 -4.21 -7.41
CA LEU A 455 28.62 -3.77 -6.24
C LEU A 455 28.74 -2.24 -6.15
N ARG A 456 28.90 -1.55 -7.29
CA ARG A 456 28.91 -0.10 -7.33
C ARG A 456 27.57 0.45 -6.85
N MET A 457 26.46 -0.04 -7.40
CA MET A 457 25.11 0.34 -7.01
C MET A 457 24.86 0.07 -5.53
N GLY A 458 25.24 -1.10 -5.02
CA GLY A 458 25.13 -1.44 -3.59
C GLY A 458 25.89 -0.46 -2.71
N LYS A 459 27.11 -0.08 -3.08
CA LYS A 459 27.94 0.92 -2.36
C LYS A 459 27.29 2.31 -2.37
N GLU A 460 26.77 2.76 -3.51
CA GLU A 460 26.08 4.04 -3.64
C GLU A 460 24.79 4.07 -2.81
N ALA A 461 24.00 2.99 -2.86
CA ALA A 461 22.78 2.82 -2.07
C ALA A 461 23.03 2.55 -0.58
N GLY A 462 24.23 2.15 -0.19
CA GLY A 462 24.58 1.75 1.19
C GLY A 462 24.11 0.35 1.55
N ILE A 463 23.94 -0.54 0.57
CA ILE A 463 23.54 -1.94 0.73
C ILE A 463 24.79 -2.82 0.74
N ALA A 464 25.00 -3.58 1.82
CA ALA A 464 26.17 -4.45 1.99
C ALA A 464 26.04 -5.80 1.28
N GLU A 465 24.83 -6.36 1.25
CA GLU A 465 24.56 -7.67 0.64
C GLU A 465 24.01 -7.49 -0.77
N VAL A 466 24.77 -7.98 -1.77
CA VAL A 466 24.47 -7.79 -3.20
C VAL A 466 24.52 -9.13 -3.91
N HIS A 467 23.45 -9.47 -4.60
CA HIS A 467 23.33 -10.61 -5.49
C HIS A 467 23.22 -10.11 -6.94
N ALA A 468 24.26 -10.36 -7.72
CA ALA A 468 24.40 -9.94 -9.12
C ALA A 468 24.11 -11.09 -10.08
N SER A 469 23.81 -10.77 -11.36
CA SER A 469 23.50 -11.74 -12.42
C SER A 469 22.34 -12.68 -12.05
N VAL A 470 21.37 -12.19 -11.29
CA VAL A 470 20.23 -12.96 -10.78
C VAL A 470 19.08 -12.86 -11.81
N MET A 471 18.76 -13.97 -12.43
CA MET A 471 17.59 -14.09 -13.31
C MET A 471 16.29 -14.15 -12.48
N PRO A 472 15.11 -13.92 -13.07
CA PRO A 472 13.84 -13.97 -12.33
C PRO A 472 13.62 -15.27 -11.55
N GLU A 473 14.04 -16.40 -12.11
CA GLU A 473 13.97 -17.72 -11.45
C GLU A 473 14.91 -17.83 -10.26
N ASP A 474 16.10 -17.24 -10.35
CA ASP A 474 17.08 -17.21 -9.27
C ASP A 474 16.63 -16.30 -8.12
N LYS A 475 15.92 -15.19 -8.41
CA LYS A 475 15.30 -14.33 -7.38
C LYS A 475 14.34 -15.14 -6.51
N LEU A 476 13.51 -15.97 -7.15
CA LEU A 476 12.59 -16.86 -6.46
C LEU A 476 13.36 -17.84 -5.55
N ALA A 477 14.37 -18.50 -6.08
CA ALA A 477 15.18 -19.48 -5.34
C ALA A 477 15.92 -18.85 -4.15
N LEU A 478 16.43 -17.62 -4.30
CA LEU A 478 17.07 -16.87 -3.21
C LEU A 478 16.09 -16.54 -2.09
N ILE A 479 14.87 -16.11 -2.42
CA ILE A 479 13.83 -15.83 -1.42
C ILE A 479 13.44 -17.11 -0.69
N GLU A 480 13.28 -18.24 -1.40
CA GLU A 480 13.02 -19.54 -0.79
C GLU A 480 14.16 -19.95 0.16
N TRP A 481 15.39 -19.77 -0.27
CA TRP A 481 16.56 -20.09 0.56
C TRP A 481 16.58 -19.28 1.86
N PHE A 482 16.37 -17.95 1.80
CA PHE A 482 16.27 -17.12 3.00
C PHE A 482 15.13 -17.57 3.93
N GLN A 483 13.98 -17.93 3.39
CA GLN A 483 12.85 -18.37 4.20
C GLN A 483 13.10 -19.75 4.83
N HIS A 484 13.78 -20.66 4.13
CA HIS A 484 14.18 -21.95 4.68
C HIS A 484 15.21 -21.82 5.81
N THR A 485 16.04 -20.79 5.81
CA THR A 485 16.95 -20.47 6.92
C THR A 485 16.26 -19.78 8.11
N GLY A 486 14.93 -19.61 8.04
CA GLY A 486 14.11 -19.03 9.10
C GLY A 486 14.01 -17.51 9.08
N GLU A 487 14.45 -16.86 8.00
CA GLU A 487 14.34 -15.41 7.83
C GLU A 487 13.14 -15.04 6.96
N HIS A 488 12.24 -14.23 7.51
CA HIS A 488 11.14 -13.67 6.74
C HIS A 488 11.64 -12.53 5.86
N VAL A 489 11.40 -12.66 4.55
CA VAL A 489 11.84 -11.72 3.52
C VAL A 489 10.66 -10.92 3.01
N CYS A 490 10.82 -9.58 2.92
CA CYS A 490 9.96 -8.72 2.13
C CYS A 490 10.64 -8.46 0.79
N MET A 491 9.97 -8.74 -0.33
CA MET A 491 10.45 -8.39 -1.68
C MET A 491 9.79 -7.09 -2.12
N VAL A 492 10.61 -6.16 -2.63
CA VAL A 492 10.14 -4.91 -3.24
C VAL A 492 10.63 -4.88 -4.70
N GLY A 493 9.72 -4.70 -5.63
CA GLY A 493 10.01 -4.71 -7.06
C GLY A 493 8.97 -3.98 -7.89
N ASP A 494 9.30 -3.71 -9.17
CA ASP A 494 8.38 -3.08 -10.14
C ASP A 494 7.44 -4.09 -10.82
N GLY A 495 7.77 -5.34 -10.77
CA GLY A 495 6.94 -6.51 -10.86
C GLY A 495 6.68 -7.19 -12.17
N VAL A 496 7.18 -6.80 -13.32
CA VAL A 496 7.00 -7.64 -14.52
C VAL A 496 7.84 -8.92 -14.40
N ASN A 497 9.08 -8.75 -14.01
CA ASN A 497 10.04 -9.86 -13.85
C ASN A 497 10.03 -10.43 -12.42
N ASP A 498 9.53 -9.65 -11.45
CA ASP A 498 9.58 -9.97 -10.03
C ASP A 498 8.30 -10.61 -9.49
N ALA A 499 7.23 -10.70 -10.30
CA ALA A 499 5.94 -11.22 -9.87
C ALA A 499 6.01 -12.59 -9.15
N PRO A 500 6.79 -13.59 -9.62
CA PRO A 500 6.95 -14.85 -8.89
C PRO A 500 7.65 -14.66 -7.52
N ALA A 501 8.66 -13.80 -7.46
CA ALA A 501 9.41 -13.50 -6.25
C ALA A 501 8.56 -12.70 -5.23
N LEU A 502 7.78 -11.71 -5.70
CA LEU A 502 6.81 -10.96 -4.89
C LEU A 502 5.78 -11.90 -4.26
N LYS A 503 5.20 -12.81 -5.05
CA LYS A 503 4.20 -13.77 -4.57
C LYS A 503 4.75 -14.77 -3.58
N LYS A 504 6.04 -15.14 -3.70
CA LYS A 504 6.69 -16.13 -2.85
C LYS A 504 7.24 -15.55 -1.55
N ALA A 505 7.60 -14.29 -1.54
CA ALA A 505 8.10 -13.60 -0.35
C ALA A 505 7.10 -13.69 0.82
N ALA A 506 7.59 -13.53 2.05
CA ALA A 506 6.71 -13.40 3.20
C ALA A 506 5.76 -12.21 3.03
N VAL A 507 6.24 -11.12 2.42
CA VAL A 507 5.43 -9.98 1.97
C VAL A 507 6.02 -9.46 0.66
N GLY A 508 5.20 -9.37 -0.38
CA GLY A 508 5.53 -8.70 -1.64
C GLY A 508 5.03 -7.27 -1.65
N ILE A 509 5.89 -6.31 -1.99
CA ILE A 509 5.54 -4.90 -2.17
C ILE A 509 5.84 -4.51 -3.61
N ALA A 510 4.80 -4.14 -4.38
CA ALA A 510 4.97 -3.65 -5.74
C ALA A 510 5.07 -2.13 -5.77
N MET A 511 5.90 -1.60 -6.69
CA MET A 511 5.93 -0.19 -7.04
C MET A 511 4.71 0.14 -7.91
N GLY A 512 3.95 1.19 -7.58
CA GLY A 512 2.62 1.43 -8.15
C GLY A 512 2.60 2.33 -9.38
N GLY A 513 3.55 3.27 -9.53
CA GLY A 513 3.59 4.23 -10.63
C GLY A 513 4.29 3.69 -11.87
N VAL A 514 5.32 2.86 -11.68
CA VAL A 514 6.10 2.21 -12.76
C VAL A 514 5.66 0.75 -12.95
N GLY A 515 5.07 0.15 -11.90
CA GLY A 515 4.72 -1.26 -11.85
C GLY A 515 3.63 -1.67 -12.84
N SER A 516 3.81 -2.86 -13.44
CA SER A 516 2.78 -3.47 -14.29
C SER A 516 1.57 -3.92 -13.48
N GLY A 517 0.40 -4.01 -14.12
CA GLY A 517 -0.79 -4.61 -13.51
C GLY A 517 -0.53 -6.01 -12.92
N ILE A 518 0.36 -6.78 -13.55
CA ILE A 518 0.78 -8.13 -13.10
C ILE A 518 1.49 -8.08 -11.75
N ALA A 519 2.35 -7.09 -11.53
CA ALA A 519 3.03 -6.89 -10.25
C ALA A 519 2.07 -6.53 -9.13
N MET A 520 1.21 -5.57 -9.42
CA MET A 520 0.18 -5.17 -8.46
C MET A 520 -0.71 -6.36 -8.07
N ASP A 521 -0.98 -7.28 -9.01
CA ASP A 521 -1.77 -8.49 -8.72
C ASP A 521 -1.00 -9.56 -7.93
N ALA A 522 0.32 -9.63 -8.07
CA ALA A 522 1.17 -10.57 -7.35
C ALA A 522 1.52 -10.10 -5.92
N ALA A 523 1.54 -8.79 -5.67
CA ALA A 523 1.98 -8.22 -4.41
C ALA A 523 0.88 -8.20 -3.33
N ASP A 524 1.29 -8.27 -2.08
CA ASP A 524 0.42 -8.10 -0.90
C ASP A 524 0.17 -6.63 -0.58
N ILE A 525 1.12 -5.76 -0.91
CA ILE A 525 1.08 -4.31 -0.68
C ILE A 525 1.54 -3.59 -1.95
N VAL A 526 0.90 -2.48 -2.29
CA VAL A 526 1.30 -1.61 -3.41
C VAL A 526 1.74 -0.27 -2.87
N LEU A 527 2.89 0.22 -3.30
CA LEU A 527 3.42 1.55 -2.99
C LEU A 527 3.08 2.50 -4.15
N VAL A 528 2.07 3.34 -3.97
CA VAL A 528 1.45 4.13 -5.05
C VAL A 528 2.37 5.23 -5.60
N ASN A 529 3.15 5.85 -4.74
CA ASN A 529 4.02 6.98 -5.08
C ASN A 529 5.46 6.59 -5.42
N ASP A 530 5.77 5.29 -5.52
CA ASP A 530 7.10 4.74 -5.79
C ASP A 530 8.22 5.22 -4.85
N GLU A 531 7.86 5.73 -3.66
CA GLU A 531 8.82 6.28 -2.72
C GLU A 531 9.23 5.30 -1.62
N ILE A 532 10.36 4.65 -1.81
CA ILE A 532 10.96 3.73 -0.85
C ILE A 532 11.20 4.39 0.53
N ARG A 533 11.26 5.73 0.61
CA ARG A 533 11.48 6.48 1.87
C ARG A 533 10.46 6.15 2.96
N PHE A 534 9.26 5.71 2.60
CA PHE A 534 8.20 5.35 3.55
C PHE A 534 8.24 3.88 4.00
N LEU A 535 9.04 3.02 3.36
CA LEU A 535 9.15 1.62 3.74
C LEU A 535 9.61 1.38 5.19
N PRO A 536 10.60 2.14 5.74
CA PRO A 536 10.96 2.04 7.15
C PRO A 536 9.82 2.44 8.10
N PHE A 537 8.96 3.38 7.70
CA PHE A 537 7.75 3.75 8.44
C PHE A 537 6.76 2.58 8.48
N LEU A 538 6.47 1.95 7.34
CA LEU A 538 5.54 0.83 7.25
C LEU A 538 5.98 -0.36 8.14
N LEU A 539 7.27 -0.68 8.15
CA LEU A 539 7.85 -1.71 9.02
C LEU A 539 7.69 -1.38 10.50
N ARG A 540 7.93 -0.12 10.89
CA ARG A 540 7.73 0.33 12.28
C ARG A 540 6.26 0.30 12.67
N LEU A 541 5.35 0.74 11.78
CA LEU A 541 3.90 0.71 11.99
C LEU A 541 3.42 -0.73 12.21
N SER A 542 3.84 -1.67 11.36
CA SER A 542 3.50 -3.09 11.47
C SER A 542 3.95 -3.70 12.80
N ARG A 543 5.18 -3.41 13.23
CA ARG A 543 5.70 -3.87 14.53
C ARG A 543 4.97 -3.25 15.71
N HIS A 544 4.64 -1.95 15.61
CA HIS A 544 3.87 -1.25 16.65
C HIS A 544 2.43 -1.78 16.72
N MET A 545 1.79 -2.04 15.60
CA MET A 545 0.48 -2.70 15.51
C MET A 545 0.49 -4.04 16.25
N MET A 546 1.50 -4.89 16.01
CA MET A 546 1.63 -6.17 16.71
C MET A 546 1.87 -6.02 18.21
N HIS A 547 2.59 -4.97 18.63
CA HIS A 547 2.77 -4.65 20.03
C HIS A 547 1.44 -4.26 20.69
N VAL A 548 0.65 -3.36 20.05
CA VAL A 548 -0.68 -2.94 20.52
C VAL A 548 -1.62 -4.15 20.62
N ILE A 549 -1.65 -5.04 19.61
CA ILE A 549 -2.46 -6.26 19.64
C ILE A 549 -2.09 -7.12 20.84
N ARG A 550 -0.80 -7.40 21.06
CA ARG A 550 -0.34 -8.22 22.20
C ARG A 550 -0.69 -7.59 23.55
N LEU A 551 -0.53 -6.27 23.67
CA LEU A 551 -0.90 -5.53 24.87
C LEU A 551 -2.41 -5.62 25.15
N ASN A 552 -3.24 -5.42 24.13
CA ASN A 552 -4.70 -5.50 24.23
C ASN A 552 -5.16 -6.91 24.62
N LEU A 553 -4.56 -7.94 24.02
CA LEU A 553 -4.85 -9.34 24.37
C LEU A 553 -4.47 -9.64 25.83
N ALA A 554 -3.30 -9.23 26.27
CA ALA A 554 -2.85 -9.43 27.66
C ALA A 554 -3.75 -8.67 28.66
N PHE A 555 -4.11 -7.41 28.35
CA PHE A 555 -5.02 -6.61 29.16
C PHE A 555 -6.40 -7.27 29.28
N SER A 556 -7.00 -7.71 28.15
CA SER A 556 -8.31 -8.36 28.14
C SER A 556 -8.32 -9.66 28.96
N LEU A 557 -7.29 -10.50 28.82
CA LEU A 557 -7.17 -11.74 29.59
C LEU A 557 -7.02 -11.46 31.08
N LEU A 558 -6.19 -10.49 31.46
CA LEU A 558 -5.98 -10.12 32.86
C LEU A 558 -7.26 -9.57 33.50
N LEU A 559 -7.95 -8.67 32.76
CA LEU A 559 -9.22 -8.09 33.21
C LEU A 559 -10.28 -9.16 33.46
N ASN A 560 -10.46 -10.08 32.46
CA ASN A 560 -11.44 -11.17 32.58
C ASN A 560 -11.09 -12.09 33.76
N PHE A 561 -9.82 -12.47 33.92
CA PHE A 561 -9.39 -13.33 35.03
C PHE A 561 -9.66 -12.68 36.40
N ALA A 562 -9.31 -11.40 36.55
CA ALA A 562 -9.57 -10.66 37.81
C ALA A 562 -11.08 -10.57 38.10
N ALA A 563 -11.88 -10.26 37.08
CA ALA A 563 -13.33 -10.12 37.22
C ALA A 563 -14.01 -11.46 37.57
N VAL A 564 -13.56 -12.59 36.98
CA VAL A 564 -14.04 -13.94 37.33
C VAL A 564 -13.72 -14.28 38.77
N LEU A 565 -12.52 -13.99 39.27
CA LEU A 565 -12.18 -14.21 40.68
C LEU A 565 -13.08 -13.43 41.64
N LEU A 566 -13.41 -12.18 41.28
CA LEU A 566 -14.32 -11.34 42.07
C LEU A 566 -15.77 -11.86 42.01
N ALA A 567 -16.21 -12.36 40.85
CA ALA A 567 -17.53 -12.95 40.65
C ALA A 567 -17.70 -14.24 41.47
N VAL A 568 -16.72 -15.14 41.44
CA VAL A 568 -16.73 -16.39 42.25
C VAL A 568 -16.78 -16.08 43.72
N ARG A 569 -16.07 -15.05 44.20
CA ARG A 569 -16.12 -14.58 45.59
C ARG A 569 -17.46 -13.91 45.98
N GLY A 570 -18.31 -13.58 44.98
CA GLY A 570 -19.57 -12.88 45.22
C GLY A 570 -19.43 -11.38 45.50
N THR A 571 -18.23 -10.80 45.29
CA THR A 571 -17.98 -9.36 45.49
C THR A 571 -18.36 -8.54 44.24
N LEU A 572 -18.53 -9.21 43.08
CA LEU A 572 -18.93 -8.61 41.81
C LEU A 572 -20.29 -9.17 41.39
N GLY A 573 -21.28 -8.29 41.22
CA GLY A 573 -22.59 -8.66 40.67
C GLY A 573 -22.64 -8.61 39.14
N PRO A 574 -23.73 -9.13 38.51
CA PRO A 574 -23.85 -9.25 37.06
C PRO A 574 -23.73 -7.90 36.31
N ALA A 575 -24.39 -6.85 36.79
CA ALA A 575 -24.38 -5.52 36.18
C ALA A 575 -23.00 -4.87 36.24
N ALA A 576 -22.36 -4.88 37.43
CA ALA A 576 -21.00 -4.35 37.55
C ALA A 576 -20.01 -5.16 36.72
N GLY A 577 -20.20 -6.48 36.63
CA GLY A 577 -19.43 -7.35 35.74
C GLY A 577 -19.57 -6.96 34.24
N ALA A 578 -20.80 -6.74 33.78
CA ALA A 578 -21.07 -6.30 32.41
C ALA A 578 -20.48 -4.91 32.13
N LEU A 579 -20.56 -3.98 33.06
CA LEU A 579 -19.96 -2.64 32.93
C LEU A 579 -18.43 -2.71 32.81
N ILE A 580 -17.75 -3.48 33.67
CA ILE A 580 -16.29 -3.67 33.63
C ILE A 580 -15.88 -4.30 32.28
N HIS A 581 -16.62 -5.32 31.83
CA HIS A 581 -16.37 -5.98 30.57
C HIS A 581 -16.48 -5.01 29.39
N ASN A 582 -17.57 -4.23 29.31
CA ASN A 582 -17.77 -3.25 28.24
C ASN A 582 -16.74 -2.12 28.28
N ALA A 583 -16.41 -1.60 29.47
CA ALA A 583 -15.34 -0.61 29.61
C ALA A 583 -13.98 -1.14 29.11
N GLY A 584 -13.68 -2.40 29.42
CA GLY A 584 -12.49 -3.08 28.90
C GLY A 584 -12.49 -3.19 27.38
N SER A 585 -13.61 -3.55 26.76
CA SER A 585 -13.77 -3.63 25.31
C SER A 585 -13.58 -2.27 24.64
N VAL A 586 -14.21 -1.22 25.16
CA VAL A 586 -14.06 0.15 24.65
C VAL A 586 -12.61 0.63 24.78
N ALA A 587 -11.93 0.36 25.90
CA ALA A 587 -10.53 0.73 26.09
C ALA A 587 -9.62 0.07 25.05
N VAL A 588 -9.82 -1.23 24.75
CA VAL A 588 -9.08 -1.99 23.73
C VAL A 588 -9.31 -1.41 22.34
N ILE A 589 -10.55 -1.08 21.98
CA ILE A 589 -10.89 -0.50 20.68
C ILE A 589 -10.26 0.89 20.54
N LEU A 590 -10.36 1.74 21.56
CA LEU A 590 -9.75 3.07 21.54
C LEU A 590 -8.22 2.99 21.41
N ASN A 591 -7.56 2.10 22.16
CA ASN A 591 -6.12 1.88 22.04
C ASN A 591 -5.73 1.41 20.64
N SER A 592 -6.52 0.53 20.03
CA SER A 592 -6.32 0.11 18.63
C SER A 592 -6.53 1.26 17.64
N ALA A 593 -7.54 2.08 17.83
CA ALA A 593 -7.85 3.22 16.96
C ALA A 593 -6.75 4.30 16.96
N LEU A 594 -5.97 4.43 18.05
CA LEU A 594 -4.83 5.35 18.11
C LEU A 594 -3.76 5.04 17.05
N LEU A 595 -3.69 3.80 16.55
CA LEU A 595 -2.81 3.43 15.44
C LEU A 595 -3.09 4.24 14.18
N LEU A 596 -4.30 4.74 13.96
CA LEU A 596 -4.67 5.55 12.81
C LEU A 596 -3.87 6.87 12.73
N PHE A 597 -3.43 7.38 13.88
CA PHE A 597 -2.69 8.65 14.01
C PHE A 597 -1.26 8.45 14.49
N TRP A 598 -0.82 7.19 14.58
CA TRP A 598 0.51 6.90 15.10
C TRP A 598 1.60 7.32 14.12
N MET A 599 2.62 8.02 14.63
CA MET A 599 3.85 8.36 13.92
C MET A 599 5.08 8.07 14.79
N PRO A 600 6.21 7.64 14.21
CA PRO A 600 7.47 7.48 14.95
C PRO A 600 7.98 8.82 15.47
N ARG A 601 8.36 8.89 16.74
CA ARG A 601 8.78 10.14 17.42
C ARG A 601 9.85 10.97 16.69
N LYS A 602 10.74 10.35 15.91
CA LYS A 602 11.78 11.05 15.12
C LYS A 602 11.24 11.75 13.86
N HIS A 603 10.07 11.30 13.32
CA HIS A 603 9.43 11.99 12.18
C HIS A 603 8.65 13.23 12.62
N ALA A 604 7.99 13.18 13.76
CA ALA A 604 7.24 14.32 14.31
C ALA A 604 8.11 15.56 14.58
N ALA A 605 9.40 15.39 14.86
CA ALA A 605 10.34 16.51 15.05
C ALA A 605 10.78 17.12 13.71
N SER A 606 10.96 16.31 12.66
CA SER A 606 11.40 16.75 11.32
C SER A 606 10.31 17.50 10.54
N GLU A 607 9.04 17.16 10.76
CA GLU A 607 7.89 17.85 10.13
C GLU A 607 7.58 19.19 10.82
N ARG A 608 7.78 19.27 12.15
CA ARG A 608 7.65 20.55 12.88
C ARG A 608 8.68 21.59 12.45
N ASP A 609 9.90 21.17 12.12
CA ASP A 609 10.95 22.08 11.65
C ASP A 609 10.75 22.58 10.21
N ARG A 610 9.89 21.91 9.41
CA ARG A 610 9.54 22.34 8.05
C ARG A 610 8.29 23.23 7.96
N GLY A 611 7.65 23.56 9.09
CA GLY A 611 6.48 24.44 9.11
C GLY A 611 5.22 23.86 8.47
N GLU A 612 5.17 22.56 8.25
CA GLU A 612 3.97 21.86 7.76
C GLU A 612 3.01 21.64 8.95
N PRO A 613 1.74 22.12 8.88
CA PRO A 613 0.79 21.89 9.94
C PRO A 613 0.47 20.41 10.04
N PRO A 614 0.32 19.83 11.25
CA PRO A 614 -0.19 18.48 11.40
C PRO A 614 -1.62 18.45 10.84
N PHE A 615 -1.85 17.53 9.92
CA PHE A 615 -3.09 17.36 9.18
C PHE A 615 -4.35 17.50 10.07
N ALA A 616 -5.23 18.47 9.71
CA ALA A 616 -6.60 18.59 10.20
C ALA A 616 -7.54 17.69 9.38
#